data_7a120222a3b16ffed91fe48285b0ee15
#
_entry.id   7a120222a3b16ffed91fe48285b0ee15
#
_cell.length_a   1.000
_cell.length_b   1.000
_cell.length_c   1.000
_cell.angle_alpha   90.00
_cell.angle_beta   90.00
_cell.angle_gamma   90.00
#
_symmetry.space_group_name_H-M   'P 1'
#
loop_
_entity.id
_entity.type
_entity.pdbx_description
1 polymer ?
#
loop_
_entity_poly.entity_id
_entity_poly.type
_entity_poly.pdbx_seq_one_letter_code
_entity_poly.pdbx_strand_id
1 'polypeptide(L)'
;MNDTGFLQNMFDDASVGAASNALNAWYLKHARDLPWRQKPDLYGTWLSEIMLQQTRVETGIPKWFAFQDRFPTVADLAQAEEDDVLKAWEGLGYYRRARLLHRAAQAIHEAGEFPSTHAEWLALPGVGPYTAAAIASIGLGEAVAAVDGNVQRVVARWLGMTHPVDSKVGIQHVQATADAWLNGTESSRANPGDHNQAVMELGALVCTPRQPQCDLCPLAATCTSAQNESMWSRLPVKLPKKKPTSWKLNWHVVKCGRYVAVVQRPEDGVWAKLWAFPEHAPPGEFAAMGELFDPVTHVLSHRKITATIRGWEAPNREGL
;
A
#
# COMPACT_ATOMS: atom_id res chain seq x y z
N MET A 1 -0.78 14.89 -31.63
CA MET A 1 0.28 13.95 -31.99
C MET A 1 0.06 12.73 -31.14
N ASN A 2 -0.18 11.57 -31.78
CA ASN A 2 -0.55 10.36 -31.04
C ASN A 2 0.65 9.85 -30.23
N ASP A 3 0.49 9.75 -28.90
CA ASP A 3 1.51 9.29 -27.94
C ASP A 3 2.04 7.87 -28.21
N THR A 4 1.35 7.05 -29.00
CA THR A 4 1.77 5.70 -29.39
C THR A 4 3.07 5.67 -30.19
N GLY A 5 3.36 6.69 -31.00
CA GLY A 5 4.61 6.79 -31.76
C GLY A 5 5.85 7.12 -30.93
N PHE A 6 5.68 7.77 -29.77
CA PHE A 6 6.77 8.07 -28.86
C PHE A 6 7.27 6.82 -28.12
N LEU A 7 6.36 5.91 -27.77
CA LEU A 7 6.70 4.68 -27.06
C LEU A 7 7.40 3.65 -27.97
N GLN A 8 7.01 3.56 -29.25
CA GLN A 8 7.65 2.66 -30.22
C GLN A 8 9.10 3.05 -30.57
N ASN A 9 9.46 4.33 -30.40
CA ASN A 9 10.83 4.80 -30.64
C ASN A 9 11.70 4.85 -29.37
N MET A 10 11.15 4.54 -28.20
CA MET A 10 11.83 4.65 -26.91
C MET A 10 12.66 3.43 -26.54
N PHE A 11 12.38 2.28 -27.14
CA PHE A 11 13.08 1.04 -26.84
C PHE A 11 13.42 0.30 -28.13
N ASP A 12 14.65 -0.18 -28.23
CA ASP A 12 14.91 -1.30 -29.12
C ASP A 12 14.46 -2.62 -28.40
N ASP A 13 13.88 -3.52 -29.15
CA ASP A 13 13.37 -4.80 -28.62
C ASP A 13 14.49 -5.63 -27.96
N ALA A 14 15.72 -5.45 -28.39
CA ALA A 14 16.88 -6.14 -27.84
C ALA A 14 17.19 -5.68 -26.40
N SER A 15 17.11 -4.37 -26.12
CA SER A 15 17.33 -3.81 -24.77
C SER A 15 16.21 -4.24 -23.82
N VAL A 16 14.97 -4.27 -24.28
CA VAL A 16 13.81 -4.74 -23.51
C VAL A 16 13.94 -6.22 -23.17
N GLY A 17 14.25 -7.06 -24.13
CA GLY A 17 14.45 -8.49 -23.93
C GLY A 17 15.63 -8.80 -22.99
N ALA A 18 16.74 -8.07 -23.15
CA ALA A 18 17.90 -8.18 -22.28
C ALA A 18 17.56 -7.80 -20.82
N ALA A 19 16.81 -6.71 -20.61
CA ALA A 19 16.37 -6.28 -19.29
C ALA A 19 15.45 -7.31 -18.63
N SER A 20 14.45 -7.83 -19.36
CA SER A 20 13.56 -8.89 -18.90
C SER A 20 14.30 -10.13 -18.45
N ASN A 21 15.22 -10.63 -19.26
CA ASN A 21 16.00 -11.83 -18.95
C ASN A 21 16.91 -11.60 -17.73
N ALA A 22 17.55 -10.44 -17.65
CA ALA A 22 18.41 -10.09 -16.53
C ALA A 22 17.63 -9.99 -15.22
N LEU A 23 16.43 -9.40 -15.23
CA LEU A 23 15.54 -9.31 -14.07
C LEU A 23 15.13 -10.69 -13.57
N ASN A 24 14.63 -11.54 -14.46
CA ASN A 24 14.15 -12.88 -14.11
C ASN A 24 15.30 -13.75 -13.58
N ALA A 25 16.47 -13.75 -14.24
CA ALA A 25 17.64 -14.51 -13.80
C ALA A 25 18.18 -14.03 -12.44
N TRP A 26 18.12 -12.73 -12.17
CA TRP A 26 18.50 -12.14 -10.90
C TRP A 26 17.51 -12.56 -9.80
N TYR A 27 16.21 -12.45 -10.06
CA TYR A 27 15.15 -12.76 -9.10
C TYR A 27 15.23 -14.21 -8.61
N LEU A 28 15.41 -15.16 -9.51
CA LEU A 28 15.55 -16.58 -9.16
C LEU A 28 16.68 -16.86 -8.15
N LYS A 29 17.69 -15.99 -8.08
CA LYS A 29 18.86 -16.14 -7.18
C LYS A 29 18.76 -15.30 -5.90
N HIS A 30 17.98 -14.22 -5.92
CA HIS A 30 18.02 -13.20 -4.86
C HIS A 30 16.64 -12.91 -4.25
N ALA A 31 15.59 -13.60 -4.68
CA ALA A 31 14.26 -13.45 -4.09
C ALA A 31 14.30 -13.72 -2.59
N ARG A 32 13.72 -12.80 -1.80
CA ARG A 32 13.55 -13.02 -0.36
C ARG A 32 12.60 -14.18 -0.13
N ASP A 33 12.93 -15.00 0.86
CA ASP A 33 12.04 -16.04 1.34
C ASP A 33 10.93 -15.42 2.20
N LEU A 34 9.75 -15.28 1.59
CA LEU A 34 8.59 -14.66 2.21
C LEU A 34 7.45 -15.69 2.32
N PRO A 35 6.70 -15.71 3.45
CA PRO A 35 5.70 -16.77 3.71
C PRO A 35 4.67 -16.93 2.58
N TRP A 36 4.19 -15.83 2.04
CA TRP A 36 3.21 -15.81 0.93
C TRP A 36 3.77 -16.23 -0.43
N ARG A 37 5.09 -16.45 -0.53
CA ARG A 37 5.79 -16.99 -1.71
C ARG A 37 6.03 -18.49 -1.62
N GLN A 38 6.08 -19.07 -0.41
CA GLN A 38 6.38 -20.49 -0.20
C GLN A 38 5.24 -21.41 -0.65
N LYS A 39 4.00 -21.00 -0.41
CA LYS A 39 2.78 -21.69 -0.83
C LYS A 39 1.79 -20.64 -1.34
N PRO A 40 2.01 -20.12 -2.56
CA PRO A 40 1.16 -19.08 -3.08
C PRO A 40 -0.27 -19.60 -3.31
N ASP A 41 -1.23 -18.94 -2.68
CA ASP A 41 -2.66 -19.08 -2.93
C ASP A 41 -3.26 -17.68 -3.10
N LEU A 42 -4.45 -17.60 -3.70
CA LEU A 42 -5.09 -16.31 -3.99
C LEU A 42 -5.39 -15.51 -2.73
N TYR A 43 -5.83 -16.17 -1.66
CA TYR A 43 -6.18 -15.51 -0.40
C TYR A 43 -4.94 -14.93 0.29
N GLY A 44 -3.90 -15.76 0.47
CA GLY A 44 -2.65 -15.34 1.10
C GLY A 44 -1.90 -14.26 0.30
N THR A 45 -1.92 -14.36 -1.03
CA THR A 45 -1.37 -13.34 -1.94
C THR A 45 -2.11 -12.02 -1.78
N TRP A 46 -3.45 -12.05 -1.86
CA TRP A 46 -4.27 -10.84 -1.67
C TRP A 46 -4.05 -10.20 -0.30
N LEU A 47 -4.05 -10.98 0.78
CA LEU A 47 -3.77 -10.47 2.13
C LEU A 47 -2.41 -9.78 2.20
N SER A 48 -1.36 -10.40 1.66
CA SER A 48 -0.02 -9.81 1.68
C SER A 48 0.04 -8.49 0.91
N GLU A 49 -0.58 -8.42 -0.27
CA GLU A 49 -0.61 -7.20 -1.09
C GLU A 49 -1.33 -6.03 -0.38
N ILE A 50 -2.42 -6.30 0.33
CA ILE A 50 -3.12 -5.27 1.10
C ILE A 50 -2.33 -4.89 2.37
N MET A 51 -1.77 -5.86 3.09
CA MET A 51 -1.04 -5.60 4.34
C MET A 51 0.25 -4.82 4.11
N LEU A 52 0.95 -5.08 3.00
CA LEU A 52 2.21 -4.42 2.69
C LEU A 52 2.07 -3.02 2.10
N GLN A 53 0.85 -2.57 1.80
CA GLN A 53 0.63 -1.17 1.42
C GLN A 53 1.06 -0.25 2.58
N GLN A 54 2.16 0.50 2.39
CA GLN A 54 2.74 1.41 3.39
C GLN A 54 3.14 0.74 4.72
N THR A 55 3.36 -0.57 4.72
CA THR A 55 3.83 -1.36 5.86
C THR A 55 5.14 -2.06 5.48
N ARG A 56 6.10 -2.09 6.37
CA ARG A 56 7.35 -2.80 6.17
C ARG A 56 7.14 -4.31 6.25
N VAL A 57 7.91 -5.07 5.48
CA VAL A 57 7.83 -6.55 5.44
C VAL A 57 7.99 -7.16 6.81
N GLU A 58 8.95 -6.68 7.60
CA GLU A 58 9.25 -7.19 8.95
C GLU A 58 8.05 -7.02 9.91
N THR A 59 7.27 -5.96 9.72
CA THR A 59 6.01 -5.73 10.47
C THR A 59 4.87 -6.57 9.89
N GLY A 60 4.85 -6.76 8.58
CA GLY A 60 3.79 -7.48 7.86
C GLY A 60 3.78 -8.98 8.15
N ILE A 61 4.95 -9.63 8.17
CA ILE A 61 5.06 -11.09 8.33
C ILE A 61 4.30 -11.63 9.55
N PRO A 62 4.58 -11.18 10.80
CA PRO A 62 3.88 -11.70 11.97
C PRO A 62 2.37 -11.40 11.94
N LYS A 63 1.97 -10.27 11.34
CA LYS A 63 0.57 -9.89 11.21
C LYS A 63 -0.17 -10.74 10.18
N TRP A 64 0.51 -11.10 9.09
CA TRP A 64 -0.04 -11.97 8.06
C TRP A 64 -0.35 -13.38 8.62
N PHE A 65 0.57 -13.97 9.38
CA PHE A 65 0.33 -15.24 10.07
C PHE A 65 -0.83 -15.15 11.06
N ALA A 66 -0.79 -14.17 11.96
CA ALA A 66 -1.84 -14.01 12.97
C ALA A 66 -3.23 -13.77 12.37
N PHE A 67 -3.29 -13.08 11.22
CA PHE A 67 -4.53 -12.83 10.51
C PHE A 67 -5.07 -14.09 9.83
N GLN A 68 -4.20 -14.89 9.21
CA GLN A 68 -4.58 -16.17 8.62
C GLN A 68 -4.98 -17.21 9.69
N ASP A 69 -4.32 -17.23 10.85
CA ASP A 69 -4.73 -18.08 11.96
C ASP A 69 -6.14 -17.70 12.47
N ARG A 70 -6.47 -16.41 12.49
CA ARG A 70 -7.79 -15.92 12.91
C ARG A 70 -8.87 -16.10 11.85
N PHE A 71 -8.51 -15.92 10.58
CA PHE A 71 -9.40 -16.01 9.41
C PHE A 71 -8.73 -16.89 8.34
N PRO A 72 -8.78 -18.22 8.49
CA PRO A 72 -8.09 -19.16 7.60
C PRO A 72 -8.58 -19.12 6.15
N THR A 73 -9.85 -18.76 5.94
CA THR A 73 -10.47 -18.68 4.61
C THR A 73 -11.13 -17.32 4.38
N VAL A 74 -11.42 -17.02 3.11
CA VAL A 74 -12.18 -15.81 2.75
C VAL A 74 -13.59 -15.84 3.36
N ALA A 75 -14.18 -17.01 3.55
CA ALA A 75 -15.47 -17.18 4.19
C ALA A 75 -15.43 -16.82 5.69
N ASP A 76 -14.38 -17.24 6.40
CA ASP A 76 -14.18 -16.87 7.81
C ASP A 76 -14.02 -15.36 7.96
N LEU A 77 -13.25 -14.73 7.05
CA LEU A 77 -13.10 -13.28 7.03
C LEU A 77 -14.41 -12.56 6.69
N ALA A 78 -15.17 -13.06 5.72
CA ALA A 78 -16.43 -12.44 5.28
C ALA A 78 -17.52 -12.47 6.35
N GLN A 79 -17.57 -13.55 7.14
CA GLN A 79 -18.58 -13.77 8.18
C GLN A 79 -18.18 -13.15 9.53
N ALA A 80 -16.97 -12.65 9.68
CA ALA A 80 -16.51 -12.02 10.90
C ALA A 80 -17.21 -10.68 11.16
N GLU A 81 -17.33 -10.30 12.43
CA GLU A 81 -17.73 -8.95 12.79
C GLU A 81 -16.64 -7.93 12.42
N GLU A 82 -17.03 -6.73 11.93
CA GLU A 82 -16.06 -5.70 11.53
C GLU A 82 -15.07 -5.37 12.65
N ASP A 83 -15.53 -5.32 13.91
CA ASP A 83 -14.68 -5.02 15.06
C ASP A 83 -13.60 -6.10 15.31
N ASP A 84 -13.90 -7.36 15.06
CA ASP A 84 -12.93 -8.47 15.13
C ASP A 84 -11.85 -8.35 14.05
N VAL A 85 -12.25 -7.96 12.84
CA VAL A 85 -11.32 -7.71 11.73
C VAL A 85 -10.42 -6.52 12.03
N LEU A 86 -10.99 -5.42 12.54
CA LEU A 86 -10.22 -4.23 12.94
C LEU A 86 -9.26 -4.54 14.08
N LYS A 87 -9.65 -5.38 15.03
CA LYS A 87 -8.77 -5.81 16.11
C LYS A 87 -7.60 -6.68 15.61
N ALA A 88 -7.85 -7.61 14.72
CA ALA A 88 -6.79 -8.41 14.09
C ALA A 88 -5.82 -7.52 13.27
N TRP A 89 -6.30 -6.39 12.74
CA TRP A 89 -5.50 -5.43 11.96
C TRP A 89 -4.67 -4.48 12.81
N GLU A 90 -4.83 -4.50 14.14
CA GLU A 90 -4.16 -3.58 15.06
C GLU A 90 -2.63 -3.56 14.84
N GLY A 91 -2.05 -2.35 14.78
CA GLY A 91 -0.62 -2.12 14.55
C GLY A 91 -0.20 -1.98 13.08
N LEU A 92 -1.06 -2.32 12.11
CA LEU A 92 -0.80 -2.08 10.68
C LEU A 92 -1.15 -0.65 10.22
N GLY A 93 -2.01 0.04 10.98
CA GLY A 93 -2.49 1.37 10.62
C GLY A 93 -3.39 1.40 9.40
N TYR A 94 -3.84 2.61 9.00
CA TYR A 94 -4.70 2.78 7.82
C TYR A 94 -5.89 1.80 7.79
N TYR A 95 -6.69 1.77 8.84
CA TYR A 95 -7.80 0.85 9.09
C TYR A 95 -8.85 0.80 7.96
N ARG A 96 -8.89 1.82 7.11
CA ARG A 96 -9.70 1.78 5.89
C ARG A 96 -9.34 0.59 5.00
N ARG A 97 -8.06 0.13 4.99
CA ARG A 97 -7.64 -1.05 4.24
C ARG A 97 -8.32 -2.31 4.78
N ALA A 98 -8.36 -2.47 6.10
CA ALA A 98 -9.03 -3.60 6.73
C ALA A 98 -10.52 -3.66 6.41
N ARG A 99 -11.21 -2.51 6.47
CA ARG A 99 -12.63 -2.43 6.10
C ARG A 99 -12.89 -2.77 4.63
N LEU A 100 -12.05 -2.24 3.74
CA LEU A 100 -12.17 -2.54 2.31
C LEU A 100 -11.85 -4.00 2.01
N LEU A 101 -10.85 -4.58 2.69
CA LEU A 101 -10.52 -6.00 2.63
C LEU A 101 -11.72 -6.85 3.08
N HIS A 102 -12.36 -6.51 4.21
CA HIS A 102 -13.52 -7.18 4.74
C HIS A 102 -14.71 -7.12 3.77
N ARG A 103 -15.02 -5.94 3.22
CA ARG A 103 -16.09 -5.78 2.20
C ARG A 103 -15.79 -6.57 0.93
N ALA A 104 -14.53 -6.62 0.50
CA ALA A 104 -14.15 -7.43 -0.66
C ALA A 104 -14.28 -8.93 -0.35
N ALA A 105 -13.94 -9.38 0.87
CA ALA A 105 -14.16 -10.76 1.29
C ALA A 105 -15.66 -11.13 1.28
N GLN A 106 -16.52 -10.22 1.73
CA GLN A 106 -17.97 -10.40 1.67
C GLN A 106 -18.47 -10.55 0.23
N ALA A 107 -17.99 -9.69 -0.68
CA ALA A 107 -18.34 -9.77 -2.10
C ALA A 107 -17.86 -11.08 -2.75
N ILE A 108 -16.66 -11.55 -2.43
CA ILE A 108 -16.12 -12.84 -2.92
C ILE A 108 -16.95 -14.00 -2.36
N HIS A 109 -17.27 -13.96 -1.07
CA HIS A 109 -18.07 -15.01 -0.42
C HIS A 109 -19.49 -15.09 -1.00
N GLU A 110 -20.13 -13.94 -1.26
CA GLU A 110 -21.43 -13.85 -1.91
C GLU A 110 -21.41 -14.39 -3.34
N ALA A 111 -20.33 -14.13 -4.09
CA ALA A 111 -20.12 -14.65 -5.43
C ALA A 111 -19.86 -16.18 -5.44
N GLY A 112 -19.41 -16.75 -4.32
CA GLY A 112 -19.10 -18.17 -4.18
C GLY A 112 -17.73 -18.60 -4.71
N GLU A 113 -17.00 -17.71 -5.39
CA GLU A 113 -15.68 -17.98 -5.96
C GLU A 113 -14.80 -16.72 -5.97
N PHE A 114 -13.48 -16.90 -6.06
CA PHE A 114 -12.55 -15.80 -6.26
C PHE A 114 -12.65 -15.25 -7.68
N PRO A 115 -12.39 -13.94 -7.88
CA PRO A 115 -12.18 -13.38 -9.21
C PRO A 115 -11.10 -14.16 -9.99
N SER A 116 -11.38 -14.40 -11.25
CA SER A 116 -10.54 -15.20 -12.16
C SER A 116 -9.70 -14.36 -13.13
N THR A 117 -9.93 -13.04 -13.15
CA THR A 117 -9.25 -12.10 -14.05
C THR A 117 -8.83 -10.82 -13.32
N HIS A 118 -7.84 -10.12 -13.87
CA HIS A 118 -7.44 -8.78 -13.43
C HIS A 118 -8.62 -7.80 -13.36
N ALA A 119 -9.49 -7.83 -14.37
CA ALA A 119 -10.65 -6.93 -14.44
C ALA A 119 -11.64 -7.17 -13.29
N GLU A 120 -11.90 -8.42 -12.94
CA GLU A 120 -12.77 -8.78 -11.81
C GLU A 120 -12.14 -8.40 -10.47
N TRP A 121 -10.84 -8.61 -10.28
CA TRP A 121 -10.13 -8.13 -9.09
C TRP A 121 -10.21 -6.62 -8.94
N LEU A 122 -10.04 -5.88 -10.04
CA LEU A 122 -10.10 -4.41 -10.04
C LEU A 122 -11.49 -3.88 -9.64
N ALA A 123 -12.55 -4.65 -9.84
CA ALA A 123 -13.92 -4.27 -9.46
C ALA A 123 -14.18 -4.38 -7.94
N LEU A 124 -13.31 -5.09 -7.20
CA LEU A 124 -13.51 -5.28 -5.76
C LEU A 124 -13.20 -4.03 -4.92
N PRO A 125 -13.92 -3.83 -3.80
CA PRO A 125 -13.64 -2.74 -2.87
C PRO A 125 -12.19 -2.73 -2.39
N GLY A 126 -11.50 -1.60 -2.55
CA GLY A 126 -10.12 -1.42 -2.05
C GLY A 126 -9.02 -2.03 -2.90
N VAL A 127 -9.36 -2.68 -4.00
CA VAL A 127 -8.41 -3.22 -4.96
C VAL A 127 -8.18 -2.18 -6.06
N GLY A 128 -6.97 -1.63 -6.08
CA GLY A 128 -6.55 -0.67 -7.12
C GLY A 128 -5.82 -1.36 -8.27
N PRO A 129 -5.46 -0.61 -9.33
CA PRO A 129 -4.79 -1.16 -10.52
C PRO A 129 -3.53 -1.99 -10.19
N TYR A 130 -2.67 -1.48 -9.32
CA TYR A 130 -1.49 -2.22 -8.86
C TYR A 130 -1.87 -3.54 -8.18
N THR A 131 -2.77 -3.48 -7.18
CA THR A 131 -3.15 -4.66 -6.39
C THR A 131 -3.83 -5.72 -7.25
N ALA A 132 -4.73 -5.30 -8.16
CA ALA A 132 -5.37 -6.22 -9.11
C ALA A 132 -4.34 -6.91 -10.01
N ALA A 133 -3.39 -6.16 -10.57
CA ALA A 133 -2.34 -6.70 -11.44
C ALA A 133 -1.38 -7.63 -10.66
N ALA A 134 -1.01 -7.28 -9.41
CA ALA A 134 -0.16 -8.13 -8.59
C ALA A 134 -0.86 -9.47 -8.28
N ILE A 135 -2.12 -9.44 -7.84
CA ILE A 135 -2.87 -10.67 -7.53
C ILE A 135 -3.09 -11.51 -8.80
N ALA A 136 -3.52 -10.89 -9.90
CA ALA A 136 -3.79 -11.61 -11.14
C ALA A 136 -2.52 -12.24 -11.73
N SER A 137 -1.39 -11.55 -11.69
CA SER A 137 -0.14 -12.10 -12.21
C SER A 137 0.47 -13.17 -11.30
N ILE A 138 0.48 -12.95 -9.97
CA ILE A 138 1.11 -13.87 -9.01
C ILE A 138 0.21 -15.08 -8.75
N GLY A 139 -1.10 -14.86 -8.56
CA GLY A 139 -2.02 -15.91 -8.15
C GLY A 139 -2.72 -16.62 -9.31
N LEU A 140 -2.90 -15.96 -10.46
CA LEU A 140 -3.62 -16.52 -11.61
C LEU A 140 -2.71 -16.73 -12.85
N GLY A 141 -1.49 -16.20 -12.86
CA GLY A 141 -0.60 -16.28 -14.01
C GLY A 141 -1.03 -15.39 -15.19
N GLU A 142 -1.90 -14.39 -14.95
CA GLU A 142 -2.33 -13.45 -15.99
C GLU A 142 -1.18 -12.49 -16.35
N ALA A 143 -0.89 -12.34 -17.63
CA ALA A 143 0.20 -11.51 -18.13
C ALA A 143 -0.18 -10.02 -18.09
N VAL A 144 -0.16 -9.43 -16.89
CA VAL A 144 -0.44 -8.02 -16.61
C VAL A 144 0.67 -7.43 -15.74
N ALA A 145 1.20 -6.26 -16.11
CA ALA A 145 2.29 -5.64 -15.36
C ALA A 145 1.78 -4.88 -14.12
N ALA A 146 2.35 -5.20 -12.96
CA ALA A 146 2.05 -4.56 -11.69
C ALA A 146 3.02 -3.42 -11.41
N VAL A 147 2.51 -2.19 -11.29
CA VAL A 147 3.32 -0.98 -11.10
C VAL A 147 3.09 -0.37 -9.73
N ASP A 148 4.05 -0.57 -8.81
CA ASP A 148 4.12 0.08 -7.51
C ASP A 148 5.13 1.24 -7.49
N GLY A 149 5.36 1.83 -6.33
CA GLY A 149 6.37 2.88 -6.17
C GLY A 149 7.82 2.42 -6.39
N ASN A 150 8.11 1.12 -6.23
CA ASN A 150 9.42 0.54 -6.53
C ASN A 150 9.61 0.44 -8.04
N VAL A 151 8.63 -0.11 -8.74
CA VAL A 151 8.61 -0.21 -10.21
C VAL A 151 8.72 1.18 -10.84
N GLN A 152 7.94 2.17 -10.37
CA GLN A 152 8.06 3.56 -10.84
C GLN A 152 9.49 4.08 -10.73
N ARG A 153 10.17 3.80 -9.62
CA ARG A 153 11.55 4.25 -9.39
C ARG A 153 12.54 3.55 -10.30
N VAL A 154 12.43 2.22 -10.42
CA VAL A 154 13.31 1.42 -11.29
C VAL A 154 13.18 1.87 -12.72
N VAL A 155 11.96 1.95 -13.25
CA VAL A 155 11.69 2.40 -14.62
C VAL A 155 12.16 3.82 -14.85
N ALA A 156 11.84 4.75 -13.95
CA ALA A 156 12.25 6.15 -14.10
C ALA A 156 13.78 6.31 -14.17
N ARG A 157 14.53 5.53 -13.40
CA ARG A 157 16.00 5.54 -13.42
C ARG A 157 16.55 4.83 -14.64
N TRP A 158 15.97 3.71 -15.05
CA TRP A 158 16.39 2.99 -16.23
C TRP A 158 16.27 3.84 -17.49
N LEU A 159 15.17 4.58 -17.62
CA LEU A 159 14.90 5.50 -18.72
C LEU A 159 15.58 6.87 -18.59
N GLY A 160 15.99 7.29 -17.39
CA GLY A 160 16.39 8.67 -17.13
C GLY A 160 15.22 9.66 -17.24
N MET A 161 14.01 9.30 -16.79
CA MET A 161 12.78 10.10 -16.93
C MET A 161 12.89 11.45 -16.22
N THR A 162 12.73 12.54 -16.96
CA THR A 162 12.81 13.92 -16.44
C THR A 162 11.45 14.50 -16.04
N HIS A 163 10.33 13.88 -16.46
CA HIS A 163 8.98 14.30 -16.08
C HIS A 163 8.44 13.48 -14.89
N PRO A 164 7.49 14.04 -14.14
CA PRO A 164 6.98 13.36 -12.93
C PRO A 164 6.31 12.02 -13.24
N VAL A 165 6.70 10.98 -12.51
CA VAL A 165 6.14 9.62 -12.66
C VAL A 165 4.66 9.50 -12.25
N ASP A 166 4.17 10.44 -11.43
CA ASP A 166 2.79 10.56 -10.97
C ASP A 166 1.96 11.57 -11.79
N SER A 167 2.50 12.12 -12.88
CA SER A 167 1.73 12.82 -13.91
C SER A 167 1.04 11.82 -14.83
N LYS A 168 0.01 12.26 -15.57
CA LYS A 168 -0.69 11.41 -16.55
C LYS A 168 0.28 10.76 -17.55
N VAL A 169 1.19 11.53 -18.11
CA VAL A 169 2.21 11.06 -19.05
C VAL A 169 3.21 10.12 -18.36
N GLY A 170 3.65 10.46 -17.14
CA GLY A 170 4.58 9.63 -16.38
C GLY A 170 4.00 8.25 -16.06
N ILE A 171 2.73 8.19 -15.63
CA ILE A 171 2.02 6.94 -15.36
C ILE A 171 1.96 6.08 -16.63
N GLN A 172 1.60 6.67 -17.78
CA GLN A 172 1.55 5.96 -19.06
C GLN A 172 2.90 5.41 -19.48
N HIS A 173 3.98 6.21 -19.36
CA HIS A 173 5.34 5.77 -19.74
C HIS A 173 5.84 4.64 -18.82
N VAL A 174 5.61 4.75 -17.51
CA VAL A 174 6.01 3.69 -16.57
C VAL A 174 5.25 2.40 -16.85
N GLN A 175 3.93 2.49 -17.06
CA GLN A 175 3.12 1.32 -17.36
C GLN A 175 3.55 0.66 -18.68
N ALA A 176 3.70 1.44 -19.75
CA ALA A 176 4.12 0.92 -21.05
C ALA A 176 5.50 0.27 -21.00
N THR A 177 6.42 0.77 -20.18
CA THR A 177 7.74 0.15 -19.98
C THR A 177 7.63 -1.17 -19.22
N ALA A 178 6.83 -1.20 -18.16
CA ALA A 178 6.59 -2.41 -17.39
C ALA A 178 5.89 -3.49 -18.25
N ASP A 179 4.93 -3.10 -19.08
CA ASP A 179 4.26 -3.98 -20.05
C ASP A 179 5.24 -4.50 -21.11
N ALA A 180 6.12 -3.64 -21.60
CA ALA A 180 7.16 -4.02 -22.56
C ALA A 180 8.14 -5.03 -21.95
N TRP A 181 8.60 -4.83 -20.72
CA TRP A 181 9.46 -5.79 -20.02
C TRP A 181 8.76 -7.12 -19.78
N LEU A 182 7.51 -7.12 -19.32
CA LEU A 182 6.72 -8.34 -19.12
C LEU A 182 6.56 -9.12 -20.43
N ASN A 183 6.35 -8.44 -21.55
CA ASN A 183 6.18 -9.03 -22.85
C ASN A 183 7.49 -9.25 -23.63
N GLY A 184 8.61 -8.79 -23.08
CA GLY A 184 9.91 -8.76 -23.76
C GLY A 184 10.50 -10.14 -24.04
N THR A 185 10.10 -11.17 -23.27
CA THR A 185 10.57 -12.55 -23.47
C THR A 185 9.44 -13.55 -23.25
N GLU A 186 9.58 -14.76 -23.81
CA GLU A 186 8.63 -15.85 -23.56
C GLU A 186 8.62 -16.24 -22.07
N SER A 187 9.79 -16.26 -21.44
CA SER A 187 9.94 -16.61 -20.02
C SER A 187 9.19 -15.64 -19.11
N SER A 188 9.25 -14.32 -19.35
CA SER A 188 8.52 -13.34 -18.54
C SER A 188 7.01 -13.43 -18.74
N ARG A 189 6.55 -13.72 -19.96
CA ARG A 189 5.11 -13.95 -20.23
C ARG A 189 4.60 -15.25 -19.60
N ALA A 190 5.41 -16.30 -19.60
CA ALA A 190 5.04 -17.58 -18.99
C ALA A 190 5.03 -17.53 -17.46
N ASN A 191 5.79 -16.61 -16.85
CA ASN A 191 5.88 -16.44 -15.39
C ASN A 191 5.67 -14.97 -15.00
N PRO A 192 4.49 -14.38 -15.24
CA PRO A 192 4.26 -12.94 -15.04
C PRO A 192 4.34 -12.53 -13.57
N GLY A 193 3.96 -13.43 -12.66
CA GLY A 193 4.08 -13.20 -11.23
C GLY A 193 5.53 -13.04 -10.77
N ASP A 194 6.43 -13.93 -11.23
CA ASP A 194 7.84 -13.85 -10.90
C ASP A 194 8.48 -12.60 -11.52
N HIS A 195 8.11 -12.27 -12.77
CA HIS A 195 8.60 -11.06 -13.43
C HIS A 195 8.21 -9.79 -12.65
N ASN A 196 6.94 -9.65 -12.30
CA ASN A 196 6.47 -8.49 -11.51
C ASN A 196 7.17 -8.42 -10.15
N GLN A 197 7.29 -9.55 -9.46
CA GLN A 197 8.03 -9.63 -8.20
C GLN A 197 9.51 -9.28 -8.39
N ALA A 198 10.14 -9.65 -9.50
CA ALA A 198 11.54 -9.32 -9.79
C ALA A 198 11.76 -7.81 -9.86
N VAL A 199 10.90 -7.06 -10.56
CA VAL A 199 11.03 -5.60 -10.65
C VAL A 199 10.79 -4.93 -9.29
N MET A 200 9.76 -5.37 -8.55
CA MET A 200 9.47 -4.86 -7.20
C MET A 200 10.62 -5.15 -6.22
N GLU A 201 11.17 -6.38 -6.25
CA GLU A 201 12.27 -6.81 -5.39
C GLU A 201 13.56 -6.05 -5.70
N LEU A 202 13.86 -5.84 -6.99
CA LEU A 202 14.98 -5.01 -7.41
C LEU A 202 14.87 -3.59 -6.83
N GLY A 203 13.69 -3.01 -6.89
CA GLY A 203 13.42 -1.71 -6.29
C GLY A 203 13.58 -1.69 -4.77
N ALA A 204 13.19 -2.76 -4.09
CA ALA A 204 13.28 -2.86 -2.63
C ALA A 204 14.72 -3.07 -2.15
N LEU A 205 15.52 -3.89 -2.83
CA LEU A 205 16.82 -4.35 -2.35
C LEU A 205 18.02 -3.64 -2.99
N VAL A 206 17.96 -3.33 -4.27
CA VAL A 206 19.10 -2.83 -5.06
C VAL A 206 18.88 -1.38 -5.48
N CYS A 207 17.82 -1.10 -6.23
CA CYS A 207 17.49 0.25 -6.71
C CYS A 207 16.79 1.08 -5.63
N THR A 208 17.41 1.19 -4.44
CA THR A 208 16.83 1.87 -3.27
C THR A 208 16.68 3.38 -3.48
N PRO A 209 15.81 4.06 -2.72
CA PRO A 209 15.55 5.50 -2.92
C PRO A 209 16.78 6.40 -2.78
N ARG A 210 17.63 6.15 -1.78
CA ARG A 210 18.74 7.04 -1.42
C ARG A 210 20.11 6.54 -1.87
N GLN A 211 20.35 5.24 -1.77
CA GLN A 211 21.64 4.62 -2.03
C GLN A 211 21.44 3.37 -2.89
N PRO A 212 21.21 3.52 -4.20
CA PRO A 212 21.10 2.37 -5.09
C PRO A 212 22.47 1.68 -5.23
N GLN A 213 22.46 0.37 -5.27
CA GLN A 213 23.65 -0.48 -5.45
C GLN A 213 23.78 -0.85 -6.93
N CYS A 214 24.18 0.12 -7.76
CA CYS A 214 24.20 -0.05 -9.21
C CYS A 214 25.18 -1.14 -9.67
N ASP A 215 26.26 -1.37 -8.94
CA ASP A 215 27.25 -2.42 -9.23
C ASP A 215 26.66 -3.85 -9.09
N LEU A 216 25.59 -4.00 -8.29
CA LEU A 216 24.87 -5.27 -8.12
C LEU A 216 23.61 -5.34 -8.97
N CYS A 217 23.30 -4.28 -9.75
CA CYS A 217 22.05 -4.17 -10.47
C CYS A 217 22.10 -4.98 -11.78
N PRO A 218 21.17 -5.92 -12.02
CA PRO A 218 21.11 -6.66 -13.28
C PRO A 218 20.83 -5.77 -14.50
N LEU A 219 20.27 -4.57 -14.27
CA LEU A 219 19.94 -3.61 -15.33
C LEU A 219 21.05 -2.59 -15.58
N ALA A 220 22.18 -2.64 -14.88
CA ALA A 220 23.22 -1.60 -14.94
C ALA A 220 23.72 -1.32 -16.36
N ALA A 221 23.89 -2.36 -17.17
CA ALA A 221 24.42 -2.24 -18.54
C ALA A 221 23.52 -1.42 -19.47
N THR A 222 22.20 -1.43 -19.25
CA THR A 222 21.19 -0.74 -20.08
C THR A 222 20.57 0.47 -19.38
N CYS A 223 20.94 0.73 -18.12
CA CYS A 223 20.32 1.76 -17.29
C CYS A 223 20.96 3.13 -17.54
N THR A 224 20.18 4.10 -18.00
CA THR A 224 20.62 5.49 -18.21
C THR A 224 21.22 6.13 -16.96
N SER A 225 20.70 5.79 -15.78
CA SER A 225 21.15 6.40 -14.51
C SER A 225 22.31 5.65 -13.84
N ALA A 226 22.66 4.44 -14.28
CA ALA A 226 23.62 3.60 -13.56
C ALA A 226 25.00 4.24 -13.39
N GLN A 227 25.45 4.98 -14.38
CA GLN A 227 26.77 5.63 -14.39
C GLN A 227 26.72 7.10 -13.99
N ASN A 228 25.57 7.61 -13.55
CA ASN A 228 25.39 9.01 -13.21
C ASN A 228 24.75 9.19 -11.85
N GLU A 229 25.58 9.29 -10.81
CA GLU A 229 25.13 9.43 -9.43
C GLU A 229 24.21 10.64 -9.21
N SER A 230 24.44 11.75 -9.93
CA SER A 230 23.58 12.94 -9.83
C SER A 230 22.13 12.68 -10.26
N MET A 231 21.89 11.65 -11.08
CA MET A 231 20.52 11.24 -11.48
C MET A 231 19.81 10.47 -10.39
N TRP A 232 20.50 9.68 -9.56
CA TRP A 232 19.86 8.85 -8.55
C TRP A 232 19.05 9.66 -7.54
N SER A 233 19.61 10.79 -7.10
CA SER A 233 18.96 11.68 -6.13
C SER A 233 17.78 12.45 -6.71
N ARG A 234 17.75 12.64 -8.03
CA ARG A 234 16.71 13.39 -8.75
C ARG A 234 15.57 12.50 -9.21
N LEU A 235 15.81 11.19 -9.43
CA LEU A 235 14.84 10.27 -10.00
C LEU A 235 14.29 9.29 -8.95
N PRO A 236 13.00 9.02 -8.98
CA PRO A 236 11.99 9.56 -9.88
C PRO A 236 11.59 11.01 -9.53
N VAL A 237 11.35 11.82 -10.54
CA VAL A 237 10.68 13.12 -10.36
C VAL A 237 9.24 12.87 -9.95
N LYS A 238 8.72 13.67 -9.01
CA LYS A 238 7.33 13.61 -8.56
C LYS A 238 6.69 14.99 -8.55
N LEU A 239 5.38 15.03 -8.73
CA LEU A 239 4.62 16.26 -8.58
C LEU A 239 4.77 16.80 -7.15
N PRO A 240 4.73 18.13 -6.97
CA PRO A 240 4.79 18.75 -5.65
C PRO A 240 3.67 18.23 -4.75
N LYS A 241 4.03 17.73 -3.57
CA LYS A 241 3.03 17.29 -2.59
C LYS A 241 2.23 18.48 -2.07
N LYS A 242 0.92 18.33 -1.98
CA LYS A 242 0.07 19.31 -1.29
C LYS A 242 0.51 19.40 0.17
N LYS A 243 0.64 20.63 0.70
CA LYS A 243 0.95 20.82 2.12
C LYS A 243 -0.18 20.25 2.98
N PRO A 244 0.14 19.59 4.10
CA PRO A 244 -0.90 19.12 5.02
C PRO A 244 -1.73 20.32 5.53
N THR A 245 -3.04 20.16 5.55
CA THR A 245 -3.94 21.17 6.12
C THR A 245 -3.94 21.06 7.64
N SER A 246 -3.96 22.21 8.33
CA SER A 246 -4.04 22.24 9.78
C SER A 246 -5.43 21.79 10.27
N TRP A 247 -5.46 20.97 11.31
CA TRP A 247 -6.68 20.54 11.98
C TRP A 247 -6.49 20.68 13.50
N LYS A 248 -7.31 21.53 14.13
CA LYS A 248 -7.37 21.68 15.58
C LYS A 248 -8.41 20.69 16.11
N LEU A 249 -8.02 19.84 17.04
CA LEU A 249 -8.85 18.80 17.62
C LEU A 249 -8.93 19.06 19.13
N ASN A 250 -10.14 19.11 19.68
CA ASN A 250 -10.36 19.20 21.11
C ASN A 250 -10.91 17.87 21.60
N TRP A 251 -10.19 17.20 22.48
CA TRP A 251 -10.65 15.98 23.11
C TRP A 251 -11.04 16.23 24.56
N HIS A 252 -12.17 15.68 24.95
CA HIS A 252 -12.72 15.78 26.29
C HIS A 252 -12.68 14.39 26.94
N VAL A 253 -11.76 14.20 27.90
CA VAL A 253 -11.64 12.97 28.67
C VAL A 253 -12.61 13.09 29.87
N VAL A 254 -13.77 12.49 29.74
CA VAL A 254 -14.80 12.49 30.76
C VAL A 254 -14.69 11.20 31.56
N LYS A 255 -14.40 11.30 32.86
CA LYS A 255 -14.18 10.17 33.78
C LYS A 255 -15.29 10.05 34.81
N CYS A 256 -15.63 8.81 35.18
CA CYS A 256 -16.41 8.48 36.36
C CYS A 256 -15.78 7.24 37.02
N GLY A 257 -15.02 7.45 38.09
CA GLY A 257 -14.24 6.40 38.73
C GLY A 257 -13.25 5.76 37.73
N ARG A 258 -13.41 4.46 37.46
CA ARG A 258 -12.58 3.71 36.49
C ARG A 258 -13.05 3.78 35.01
N TYR A 259 -14.15 4.42 34.76
CA TYR A 259 -14.78 4.48 33.42
C TYR A 259 -14.42 5.79 32.72
N VAL A 260 -14.37 5.75 31.41
CA VAL A 260 -14.11 6.91 30.54
C VAL A 260 -15.11 6.89 29.40
N ALA A 261 -15.69 8.06 29.09
CA ALA A 261 -16.58 8.20 27.95
C ALA A 261 -15.79 8.12 26.64
N VAL A 262 -16.30 7.34 25.72
CA VAL A 262 -15.83 7.27 24.34
C VAL A 262 -17.01 7.34 23.38
N VAL A 263 -16.77 7.89 22.19
CA VAL A 263 -17.74 7.99 21.11
C VAL A 263 -17.17 7.34 19.87
N GLN A 264 -18.03 6.65 19.12
CA GLN A 264 -17.61 6.14 17.82
C GLN A 264 -17.60 7.28 16.80
N ARG A 265 -16.50 7.43 16.09
CA ARG A 265 -16.37 8.44 15.05
C ARG A 265 -17.28 8.15 13.86
N PRO A 266 -17.64 9.17 13.06
CA PRO A 266 -18.45 8.98 11.86
C PRO A 266 -17.88 7.93 10.88
N GLU A 267 -18.72 7.48 9.98
CA GLU A 267 -18.34 6.49 8.95
C GLU A 267 -17.28 7.02 7.97
N ASP A 268 -17.18 8.34 7.83
CA ASP A 268 -16.25 9.00 6.93
C ASP A 268 -15.19 9.83 7.67
N GLY A 269 -14.09 10.11 6.97
CA GLY A 269 -13.03 10.99 7.46
C GLY A 269 -11.87 10.26 8.12
N VAL A 270 -11.07 11.04 8.86
CA VAL A 270 -9.89 10.52 9.56
C VAL A 270 -10.34 9.69 10.76
N TRP A 271 -9.77 8.48 10.91
CA TRP A 271 -10.11 7.51 11.96
C TRP A 271 -11.59 7.13 11.99
N ALA A 272 -12.24 7.06 10.81
CA ALA A 272 -13.65 6.66 10.67
C ALA A 272 -13.97 5.39 11.47
N LYS A 273 -15.13 5.36 12.13
CA LYS A 273 -15.65 4.28 12.98
C LYS A 273 -14.74 3.84 14.15
N LEU A 274 -13.57 4.45 14.35
CA LEU A 274 -12.78 4.18 15.55
C LEU A 274 -13.40 4.88 16.77
N TRP A 275 -13.22 4.28 17.95
CA TRP A 275 -13.59 4.90 19.21
C TRP A 275 -12.60 6.00 19.59
N ALA A 276 -13.11 7.13 19.99
CA ALA A 276 -12.31 8.30 20.38
C ALA A 276 -12.95 9.02 21.56
N PHE A 277 -12.21 9.92 22.19
CA PHE A 277 -12.79 10.83 23.17
C PHE A 277 -13.74 11.82 22.47
N PRO A 278 -14.82 12.27 23.13
CA PRO A 278 -15.71 13.32 22.63
C PRO A 278 -14.95 14.58 22.19
N GLU A 279 -15.36 15.19 21.08
CA GLU A 279 -14.78 16.45 20.57
C GLU A 279 -15.47 17.69 21.14
N HIS A 280 -16.58 17.50 21.85
CA HIS A 280 -17.34 18.55 22.52
C HIS A 280 -17.32 18.36 24.02
N ALA A 281 -17.33 19.48 24.76
CA ALA A 281 -17.46 19.44 26.20
C ALA A 281 -18.76 18.70 26.60
N PRO A 282 -18.75 17.91 27.68
CA PRO A 282 -19.95 17.23 28.16
C PRO A 282 -21.03 18.25 28.51
N PRO A 283 -22.32 18.00 28.14
CA PRO A 283 -23.43 18.86 28.54
C PRO A 283 -23.75 18.63 30.03
N GLY A 284 -23.98 19.69 30.79
CA GLY A 284 -24.40 19.61 32.20
C GLY A 284 -23.36 19.97 33.22
N GLU A 285 -23.58 19.60 34.50
CA GLU A 285 -22.72 19.91 35.62
C GLU A 285 -21.59 18.88 35.79
N PHE A 286 -20.50 19.06 35.05
CA PHE A 286 -19.29 18.27 35.18
C PHE A 286 -18.18 19.10 35.80
N ALA A 287 -17.43 18.52 36.74
CA ALA A 287 -16.29 19.20 37.30
C ALA A 287 -15.13 19.28 36.30
N ALA A 288 -14.74 20.47 35.89
CA ALA A 288 -13.62 20.65 34.97
C ALA A 288 -12.29 20.38 35.72
N MET A 289 -11.49 19.47 35.15
CA MET A 289 -10.13 19.17 35.65
C MET A 289 -9.06 20.04 34.97
N GLY A 290 -9.44 20.86 34.01
CA GLY A 290 -8.53 21.68 33.20
C GLY A 290 -7.88 20.91 32.02
N GLU A 291 -6.77 21.45 31.51
CA GLU A 291 -5.96 20.79 30.49
C GLU A 291 -5.12 19.70 31.14
N LEU A 292 -5.23 18.47 30.65
CA LEU A 292 -4.53 17.31 31.20
C LEU A 292 -3.07 17.23 30.72
N PHE A 293 -2.80 17.75 29.54
CA PHE A 293 -1.49 17.69 28.86
C PHE A 293 -1.29 18.93 28.00
N ASP A 294 -0.04 19.28 27.71
CA ASP A 294 0.30 20.23 26.68
C ASP A 294 -0.28 19.77 25.32
N PRO A 295 -0.62 20.69 24.40
CA PRO A 295 -1.17 20.34 23.10
C PRO A 295 -0.26 19.38 22.32
N VAL A 296 -0.81 18.25 21.89
CA VAL A 296 -0.08 17.22 21.16
C VAL A 296 -0.19 17.47 19.66
N THR A 297 0.95 17.48 18.96
CA THR A 297 0.96 17.58 17.50
C THR A 297 1.21 16.22 16.87
N HIS A 298 0.35 15.84 15.92
CA HIS A 298 0.49 14.64 15.10
C HIS A 298 0.36 14.97 13.61
N VAL A 299 1.27 14.44 12.78
CA VAL A 299 1.29 14.74 11.35
C VAL A 299 0.89 13.49 10.57
N LEU A 300 -0.22 13.60 9.85
CA LEU A 300 -0.66 12.63 8.85
C LEU A 300 -0.19 13.10 7.46
N SER A 301 -0.32 12.23 6.45
CA SER A 301 0.06 12.56 5.07
C SER A 301 -0.62 13.82 4.50
N HIS A 302 -1.84 14.13 4.96
CA HIS A 302 -2.67 15.22 4.44
C HIS A 302 -3.17 16.19 5.54
N ARG A 303 -2.87 15.94 6.82
CA ARG A 303 -3.31 16.75 7.97
C ARG A 303 -2.18 16.95 8.97
N LYS A 304 -2.07 18.15 9.51
CA LYS A 304 -1.31 18.43 10.74
C LYS A 304 -2.31 18.67 11.86
N ILE A 305 -2.42 17.70 12.76
CA ILE A 305 -3.36 17.73 13.88
C ILE A 305 -2.67 18.38 15.07
N THR A 306 -3.36 19.31 15.71
CA THR A 306 -2.97 19.83 17.04
C THR A 306 -4.12 19.53 17.98
N ALA A 307 -3.93 18.58 18.89
CA ALA A 307 -4.95 18.14 19.84
C ALA A 307 -4.74 18.79 21.20
N THR A 308 -5.80 19.42 21.72
CA THR A 308 -5.91 19.85 23.12
C THR A 308 -6.75 18.84 23.88
N ILE A 309 -6.30 18.40 25.06
CA ILE A 309 -6.95 17.36 25.85
C ILE A 309 -7.39 17.96 27.19
N ARG A 310 -8.71 18.02 27.43
CA ARG A 310 -9.33 18.55 28.64
C ARG A 310 -9.98 17.45 29.45
N GLY A 311 -9.78 17.49 30.77
CA GLY A 311 -10.36 16.52 31.69
C GLY A 311 -11.66 17.03 32.34
N TRP A 312 -12.56 16.09 32.60
CA TRP A 312 -13.85 16.30 33.26
C TRP A 312 -14.15 15.13 34.19
N GLU A 313 -14.69 15.42 35.35
CA GLU A 313 -15.19 14.42 36.30
C GLU A 313 -16.72 14.39 36.23
N ALA A 314 -17.29 13.24 35.94
CA ALA A 314 -18.72 13.02 35.95
C ALA A 314 -19.19 12.60 37.36
N PRO A 315 -20.30 13.14 37.87
CA PRO A 315 -20.80 12.81 39.20
C PRO A 315 -21.31 11.35 39.29
N ASN A 316 -21.81 10.81 38.22
CA ASN A 316 -22.29 9.44 38.09
C ASN A 316 -22.15 8.89 36.65
N ARG A 317 -22.50 7.62 36.42
CA ARG A 317 -22.39 6.98 35.10
C ARG A 317 -23.50 7.36 34.12
N GLU A 318 -24.61 7.88 34.58
CA GLU A 318 -25.75 8.22 33.70
C GLU A 318 -25.44 9.43 32.81
N GLY A 319 -24.36 10.16 33.08
CA GLY A 319 -23.85 11.24 32.26
C GLY A 319 -22.70 10.90 31.32
N LEU A 320 -22.27 9.63 31.27
CA LEU A 320 -21.15 9.20 30.40
C LEU A 320 -21.62 8.80 29.02
#